data_25d2f392645c6650388e27ef3314a3aa
#
_entry.id   25d2f392645c6650388e27ef3314a3aa
#
_cell.length_a   1.000
_cell.length_b   1.000
_cell.length_c   1.000
_cell.angle_alpha   90.00
_cell.angle_beta   90.00
_cell.angle_gamma   90.00
#
_symmetry.space_group_name_H-M   'P 1'
#
loop_
_entity.id
_entity.type
_entity.pdbx_description
1 polymer ?
#
loop_
_entity_poly.entity_id
_entity_poly.type
_entity_poly.pdbx_seq_one_letter_code
_entity_poly.pdbx_strand_id
1 'polypeptide(L)'
;MERKKALVTGASRGIGAAIATALAQEGYDLYLTCHHNMELLEELACHLENTCQVSCKCYAFPVYEEKAMQDMFREIPYLDVLVNNAGISYIGLLTDMTYEEWQQVLRTNLDSCFLTCRNALPGMIHRKKGKIINISSVWGNVGA
;
A
#
# COMPACT_ATOMS: atom_id res chain seq x y z
N MET A 1 -22.02 -8.47 -11.58
CA MET A 1 -21.17 -7.28 -11.77
C MET A 1 -19.82 -7.55 -11.12
N GLU A 2 -18.74 -7.32 -11.82
CA GLU A 2 -17.40 -7.56 -11.28
C GLU A 2 -17.09 -6.52 -10.20
N ARG A 3 -16.61 -6.97 -9.01
CA ARG A 3 -16.31 -6.07 -7.90
C ARG A 3 -15.08 -5.23 -8.21
N LYS A 4 -15.09 -3.97 -7.78
CA LYS A 4 -13.91 -3.11 -7.84
C LYS A 4 -12.81 -3.67 -6.94
N LYS A 5 -11.56 -3.43 -7.31
CA LYS A 5 -10.39 -3.91 -6.59
C LYS A 5 -9.47 -2.76 -6.19
N ALA A 6 -8.99 -2.82 -4.96
CA ALA A 6 -8.05 -1.84 -4.44
C ALA A 6 -6.83 -2.50 -3.80
N LEU A 7 -5.65 -1.90 -3.97
CA LEU A 7 -4.43 -2.24 -3.26
C LEU A 7 -4.09 -1.12 -2.28
N VAL A 8 -3.85 -1.47 -1.02
CA VAL A 8 -3.39 -0.54 0.03
C VAL A 8 -2.08 -1.05 0.59
N THR A 9 -1.01 -0.28 0.45
CA THR A 9 0.29 -0.62 1.06
C THR A 9 0.36 -0.12 2.50
N GLY A 10 1.03 -0.88 3.37
CA GLY A 10 1.15 -0.52 4.79
C GLY A 10 -0.20 -0.52 5.52
N ALA A 11 -1.03 -1.54 5.27
CA ALA A 11 -2.42 -1.58 5.71
C ALA A 11 -2.63 -2.21 7.09
N SER A 12 -1.58 -2.72 7.76
CA SER A 12 -1.74 -3.46 9.02
C SER A 12 -2.22 -2.61 10.20
N ARG A 13 -2.06 -1.29 10.14
CA ARG A 13 -2.42 -0.36 11.22
C ARG A 13 -2.62 1.07 10.72
N GLY A 14 -3.09 1.94 11.62
CA GLY A 14 -3.16 3.39 11.40
C GLY A 14 -3.95 3.81 10.18
N ILE A 15 -3.41 4.74 9.41
CA ILE A 15 -4.07 5.33 8.23
C ILE A 15 -4.36 4.26 7.17
N GLY A 16 -3.43 3.34 6.92
CA GLY A 16 -3.62 2.27 5.95
C GLY A 16 -4.78 1.34 6.30
N ALA A 17 -4.90 0.94 7.57
CA ALA A 17 -6.02 0.12 8.04
C ALA A 17 -7.37 0.86 7.94
N ALA A 18 -7.40 2.16 8.27
CA ALA A 18 -8.59 2.99 8.12
C ALA A 18 -9.03 3.14 6.65
N ILE A 19 -8.07 3.33 5.75
CA ILE A 19 -8.33 3.39 4.30
C ILE A 19 -8.87 2.05 3.78
N ALA A 20 -8.25 0.92 4.18
CA ALA A 20 -8.71 -0.41 3.82
C ALA A 20 -10.15 -0.64 4.30
N THR A 21 -10.48 -0.25 5.52
CA THR A 21 -11.83 -0.32 6.08
C THR A 21 -12.84 0.49 5.26
N ALA A 22 -12.51 1.73 4.93
CA ALA A 22 -13.39 2.59 4.13
C ALA A 22 -13.63 2.00 2.74
N LEU A 23 -12.60 1.47 2.09
CA LEU A 23 -12.74 0.83 0.77
C LEU A 23 -13.56 -0.47 0.85
N ALA A 24 -13.41 -1.27 1.90
CA ALA A 24 -14.23 -2.46 2.12
C ALA A 24 -15.72 -2.11 2.30
N GLN A 25 -16.03 -1.05 3.06
CA GLN A 25 -17.40 -0.54 3.23
C GLN A 25 -18.02 -0.08 1.92
N GLU A 26 -17.20 0.42 0.99
CA GLU A 26 -17.62 0.77 -0.39
C GLU A 26 -17.68 -0.44 -1.34
N GLY A 27 -17.47 -1.65 -0.83
CA GLY A 27 -17.59 -2.91 -1.57
C GLY A 27 -16.40 -3.27 -2.47
N TYR A 28 -15.22 -2.74 -2.19
CA TYR A 28 -13.99 -3.12 -2.90
C TYR A 28 -13.44 -4.44 -2.35
N ASP A 29 -13.05 -5.35 -3.24
CA ASP A 29 -12.13 -6.44 -2.88
C ASP A 29 -10.73 -5.85 -2.68
N LEU A 30 -10.00 -6.33 -1.67
CA LEU A 30 -8.78 -5.70 -1.20
C LEU A 30 -7.55 -6.60 -1.38
N TYR A 31 -6.45 -5.97 -1.79
CA TYR A 31 -5.09 -6.47 -1.69
C TYR A 31 -4.37 -5.59 -0.67
N LEU A 32 -3.85 -6.20 0.38
CA LEU A 32 -3.29 -5.48 1.52
C LEU A 32 -1.85 -5.91 1.74
N THR A 33 -0.94 -4.96 1.98
CA THR A 33 0.44 -5.30 2.30
C THR A 33 0.86 -4.79 3.67
N CYS A 34 1.77 -5.51 4.30
CA CYS A 34 2.54 -5.07 5.46
C CYS A 34 4.00 -5.49 5.31
N HIS A 35 4.87 -4.97 6.18
CA HIS A 35 6.25 -5.41 6.23
C HIS A 35 6.43 -6.57 7.22
N HIS A 36 6.00 -6.40 8.48
CA HIS A 36 6.27 -7.35 9.57
C HIS A 36 5.01 -7.89 10.28
N ASN A 37 3.92 -7.16 10.26
CA ASN A 37 2.76 -7.46 11.11
C ASN A 37 1.68 -8.25 10.35
N MET A 38 2.02 -9.43 9.83
CA MET A 38 1.09 -10.25 9.03
C MET A 38 -0.13 -10.67 9.84
N GLU A 39 0.04 -11.08 11.11
CA GLU A 39 -1.09 -11.45 11.98
C GLU A 39 -2.12 -10.33 12.10
N LEU A 40 -1.65 -9.11 12.38
CA LEU A 40 -2.54 -7.94 12.48
C LEU A 40 -3.23 -7.61 11.16
N LEU A 41 -2.54 -7.83 10.03
CA LEU A 41 -3.12 -7.64 8.70
C LEU A 41 -4.19 -8.69 8.40
N GLU A 42 -3.95 -9.94 8.75
CA GLU A 42 -4.91 -11.04 8.59
C GLU A 42 -6.12 -10.89 9.50
N GLU A 43 -5.95 -10.41 10.73
CA GLU A 43 -7.06 -10.07 11.62
C GLU A 43 -7.96 -8.98 11.01
N LEU A 44 -7.36 -7.93 10.48
CA LEU A 44 -8.09 -6.89 9.76
C LEU A 44 -8.83 -7.45 8.56
N ALA A 45 -8.16 -8.25 7.73
CA ALA A 45 -8.74 -8.87 6.54
C ALA A 45 -9.95 -9.73 6.90
N CYS A 46 -9.80 -10.62 7.88
CA CYS A 46 -10.89 -11.47 8.38
C CYS A 46 -12.08 -10.65 8.88
N HIS A 47 -11.82 -9.58 9.63
CA HIS A 47 -12.86 -8.67 10.09
C HIS A 47 -13.62 -8.04 8.92
N LEU A 48 -12.91 -7.53 7.90
CA LEU A 48 -13.51 -6.87 6.75
C LEU A 48 -14.29 -7.87 5.86
N GLU A 49 -13.78 -9.07 5.67
CA GLU A 49 -14.50 -10.14 4.95
C GLU A 49 -15.82 -10.48 5.62
N ASN A 50 -15.81 -10.60 6.95
CA ASN A 50 -17.02 -10.93 7.72
C ASN A 50 -18.04 -9.79 7.78
N THR A 51 -17.57 -8.54 7.89
CA THR A 51 -18.46 -7.38 8.09
C THR A 51 -18.93 -6.73 6.80
N CYS A 52 -18.06 -6.71 5.78
CA CYS A 52 -18.35 -6.05 4.50
C CYS A 52 -18.58 -7.04 3.34
N GLN A 53 -18.37 -8.34 3.58
CA GLN A 53 -18.54 -9.41 2.58
C GLN A 53 -17.70 -9.18 1.31
N VAL A 54 -16.52 -8.62 1.46
CA VAL A 54 -15.50 -8.43 0.41
C VAL A 54 -14.46 -9.55 0.50
N SER A 55 -13.63 -9.69 -0.53
CA SER A 55 -12.46 -10.58 -0.48
C SER A 55 -11.20 -9.78 -0.15
N CYS A 56 -10.37 -10.30 0.76
CA CYS A 56 -9.10 -9.68 1.13
C CYS A 56 -7.95 -10.66 0.88
N LYS A 57 -6.88 -10.19 0.25
CA LYS A 57 -5.61 -10.93 0.15
C LYS A 57 -4.50 -10.13 0.83
N CYS A 58 -3.75 -10.81 1.70
CA CYS A 58 -2.69 -10.23 2.50
C CYS A 58 -1.31 -10.67 2.01
N TYR A 59 -0.36 -9.74 2.03
CA TYR A 59 1.03 -9.97 1.63
C TYR A 59 1.98 -9.31 2.62
N ALA A 60 3.04 -10.02 3.01
CA ALA A 60 4.08 -9.50 3.90
C ALA A 60 5.43 -9.48 3.18
N PHE A 61 5.91 -8.30 2.84
CA PHE A 61 7.23 -8.08 2.25
C PHE A 61 7.62 -6.60 2.34
N PRO A 62 8.92 -6.27 2.29
CA PRO A 62 9.34 -4.88 2.17
C PRO A 62 8.84 -4.26 0.86
N VAL A 63 8.09 -3.17 0.91
CA VAL A 63 7.44 -2.56 -0.27
C VAL A 63 8.40 -2.10 -1.37
N TYR A 64 9.69 -2.06 -1.09
CA TYR A 64 10.76 -1.76 -2.06
C TYR A 64 11.39 -3.03 -2.68
N GLU A 65 10.93 -4.22 -2.32
CA GLU A 65 11.38 -5.48 -2.92
C GLU A 65 10.71 -5.70 -4.27
N GLU A 66 11.45 -5.42 -5.35
CA GLU A 66 10.93 -5.43 -6.72
C GLU A 66 10.33 -6.77 -7.11
N LYS A 67 11.03 -7.87 -6.78
CA LYS A 67 10.54 -9.21 -7.14
C LYS A 67 9.26 -9.57 -6.40
N ALA A 68 9.20 -9.34 -5.10
CA ALA A 68 8.00 -9.62 -4.30
C ALA A 68 6.81 -8.77 -4.78
N MET A 69 7.07 -7.51 -5.14
CA MET A 69 6.06 -6.63 -5.73
C MET A 69 5.54 -7.18 -7.06
N GLN A 70 6.41 -7.62 -7.94
CA GLN A 70 6.03 -8.23 -9.22
C GLN A 70 5.23 -9.52 -9.02
N ASP A 71 5.66 -10.38 -8.08
CA ASP A 71 4.97 -11.65 -7.78
C ASP A 71 3.55 -11.38 -7.26
N MET A 72 3.37 -10.42 -6.36
CA MET A 72 2.04 -9.97 -5.90
C MET A 72 1.18 -9.50 -7.09
N PHE A 73 1.72 -8.63 -7.95
CA PHE A 73 0.95 -8.08 -9.08
C PHE A 73 0.55 -9.14 -10.13
N ARG A 74 1.25 -10.28 -10.22
CA ARG A 74 0.83 -11.41 -11.07
C ARG A 74 -0.47 -12.07 -10.59
N GLU A 75 -0.77 -11.96 -9.29
CA GLU A 75 -2.01 -12.47 -8.72
C GLU A 75 -3.18 -11.48 -8.81
N ILE A 76 -2.88 -10.20 -9.09
CA ILE A 76 -3.88 -9.14 -9.17
C ILE A 76 -4.35 -9.01 -10.63
N PRO A 77 -5.58 -9.40 -10.95
CA PRO A 77 -6.05 -9.37 -12.34
C PRO A 77 -6.22 -7.95 -12.88
N TYR A 78 -6.58 -7.02 -12.02
CA TYR A 78 -6.70 -5.58 -12.30
C TYR A 78 -6.87 -4.80 -11.00
N LEU A 79 -6.57 -3.50 -11.04
CA LEU A 79 -6.86 -2.56 -9.95
C LEU A 79 -7.70 -1.38 -10.45
N ASP A 80 -8.68 -1.00 -9.66
CA ASP A 80 -9.42 0.26 -9.82
C ASP A 80 -8.80 1.39 -8.98
N VAL A 81 -8.22 1.03 -7.83
CA VAL A 81 -7.58 1.97 -6.91
C VAL A 81 -6.25 1.39 -6.40
N LEU A 82 -5.21 2.20 -6.45
CA LEU A 82 -3.93 1.98 -5.77
C LEU A 82 -3.74 3.05 -4.71
N VAL A 83 -3.52 2.65 -3.46
CA VAL A 83 -3.19 3.56 -2.35
C VAL A 83 -1.76 3.28 -1.88
N ASN A 84 -0.86 4.18 -2.19
CA ASN A 84 0.50 4.18 -1.69
C ASN A 84 0.52 4.85 -0.32
N ASN A 85 0.43 4.06 0.74
CA ASN A 85 0.38 4.51 2.12
C ASN A 85 1.60 4.05 2.94
N ALA A 86 2.27 2.97 2.54
CA ALA A 86 3.46 2.51 3.25
C ALA A 86 4.51 3.62 3.33
N GLY A 87 5.02 3.88 4.53
CA GLY A 87 6.01 4.92 4.77
C GLY A 87 6.61 4.80 6.16
N ILE A 88 7.82 5.31 6.27
CA ILE A 88 8.55 5.44 7.54
C ILE A 88 9.08 6.87 7.68
N SER A 89 9.40 7.27 8.89
CA SER A 89 10.09 8.52 9.18
C SER A 89 11.38 8.25 9.93
N TYR A 90 12.31 9.18 9.83
CA TYR A 90 13.49 9.26 10.66
C TYR A 90 13.32 10.40 11.66
N ILE A 91 13.67 10.15 12.92
CA ILE A 91 13.62 11.16 13.98
C ILE A 91 15.06 11.34 14.49
N GLY A 92 15.65 12.48 14.24
CA GLY A 92 17.02 12.81 14.63
C GLY A 92 17.59 13.99 13.84
N LEU A 93 18.83 14.37 14.16
CA LEU A 93 19.53 15.40 13.39
C LEU A 93 20.02 14.81 12.06
N LEU A 94 19.99 15.61 11.02
CA LEU A 94 20.50 15.20 9.70
C LEU A 94 21.98 14.78 9.76
N THR A 95 22.76 15.46 10.62
CA THR A 95 24.18 15.16 10.83
C THR A 95 24.46 13.78 11.44
N ASP A 96 23.49 13.21 12.13
CA ASP A 96 23.58 11.94 12.83
C ASP A 96 22.99 10.77 12.01
N MET A 97 22.25 11.11 10.95
CA MET A 97 21.62 10.14 10.07
C MET A 97 22.66 9.38 9.24
N THR A 98 22.64 8.06 9.34
CA THR A 98 23.49 7.22 8.51
C THR A 98 22.99 7.16 7.07
N TYR A 99 23.87 6.78 6.14
CA TYR A 99 23.47 6.63 4.75
C TYR A 99 22.46 5.47 4.56
N GLU A 100 22.57 4.41 5.36
CA GLU A 100 21.61 3.30 5.38
C GLU A 100 20.23 3.77 5.81
N GLU A 101 20.12 4.59 6.86
CA GLU A 101 18.85 5.15 7.33
C GLU A 101 18.22 6.06 6.25
N TRP A 102 19.04 6.91 5.63
CA TRP A 102 18.62 7.72 4.49
C TRP A 102 18.05 6.87 3.35
N GLN A 103 18.81 5.84 2.91
CA GLN A 103 18.36 4.93 1.87
C GLN A 103 17.09 4.18 2.25
N GLN A 104 16.95 3.75 3.51
CA GLN A 104 15.77 3.06 4.00
C GLN A 104 14.52 3.93 3.88
N VAL A 105 14.62 5.21 4.23
CA VAL A 105 13.50 6.17 4.08
C VAL A 105 13.13 6.33 2.60
N LEU A 106 14.10 6.54 1.73
CA LEU A 106 13.85 6.72 0.29
C LEU A 106 13.24 5.45 -0.34
N ARG A 107 13.79 4.28 -0.05
CA ARG A 107 13.28 3.01 -0.58
C ARG A 107 11.84 2.77 -0.14
N THR A 108 11.55 2.97 1.14
CA THR A 108 10.21 2.73 1.66
C THR A 108 9.20 3.76 1.16
N ASN A 109 9.56 5.06 1.14
CA ASN A 109 8.60 6.13 0.88
C ASN A 109 8.49 6.51 -0.60
N LEU A 110 9.56 6.34 -1.38
CA LEU A 110 9.62 6.79 -2.77
C LEU A 110 9.73 5.63 -3.77
N ASP A 111 10.72 4.73 -3.63
CA ASP A 111 10.89 3.63 -4.55
C ASP A 111 9.67 2.71 -4.56
N SER A 112 9.03 2.50 -3.41
CA SER A 112 7.79 1.74 -3.32
C SER A 112 6.67 2.32 -4.19
N CYS A 113 6.50 3.64 -4.21
CA CYS A 113 5.52 4.32 -5.05
C CYS A 113 5.83 4.12 -6.54
N PHE A 114 7.10 4.19 -6.92
CA PHE A 114 7.53 3.90 -8.29
C PHE A 114 7.19 2.45 -8.68
N LEU A 115 7.54 1.48 -7.81
CA LEU A 115 7.32 0.06 -8.08
C LEU A 115 5.83 -0.28 -8.19
N THR A 116 5.00 0.20 -7.28
CA THR A 116 3.54 -0.03 -7.34
C THR A 116 2.91 0.61 -8.56
N CYS A 117 3.25 1.87 -8.86
CA CYS A 117 2.73 2.59 -10.02
C CYS A 117 3.14 1.89 -11.32
N ARG A 118 4.42 1.51 -11.46
CA ARG A 118 4.93 0.83 -12.64
C ARG A 118 4.19 -0.49 -12.92
N ASN A 119 3.83 -1.22 -11.88
CA ASN A 119 3.10 -2.49 -12.02
C ASN A 119 1.58 -2.29 -12.23
N ALA A 120 0.97 -1.27 -11.63
CA ALA A 120 -0.47 -1.01 -11.75
C ALA A 120 -0.87 -0.31 -13.06
N LEU A 121 -0.05 0.64 -13.53
CA LEU A 121 -0.38 1.51 -14.65
C LEU A 121 -0.71 0.77 -15.96
N PRO A 122 0.01 -0.28 -16.39
CA PRO A 122 -0.32 -0.95 -17.64
C PRO A 122 -1.77 -1.44 -17.70
N GLY A 123 -2.26 -2.06 -16.63
CA GLY A 123 -3.64 -2.52 -16.52
C GLY A 123 -4.65 -1.37 -16.47
N MET A 124 -4.36 -0.30 -15.73
CA MET A 124 -5.21 0.89 -15.64
C MET A 124 -5.31 1.61 -16.99
N ILE A 125 -4.19 1.75 -17.71
CA ILE A 125 -4.16 2.38 -19.04
C ILE A 125 -4.95 1.55 -20.04
N HIS A 126 -4.75 0.24 -20.08
CA HIS A 126 -5.48 -0.65 -20.97
C HIS A 126 -7.00 -0.59 -20.76
N ARG A 127 -7.44 -0.56 -19.51
CA ARG A 127 -8.85 -0.44 -19.13
C ARG A 127 -9.39 0.99 -19.21
N LYS A 128 -8.54 1.98 -19.46
CA LYS A 128 -8.86 3.42 -19.44
C LYS A 128 -9.54 3.85 -18.13
N LYS A 129 -9.16 3.20 -17.03
CA LYS A 129 -9.78 3.38 -15.72
C LYS A 129 -8.79 3.01 -14.62
N GLY A 130 -8.65 3.89 -13.63
CA GLY A 130 -7.83 3.68 -12.44
C GLY A 130 -7.66 4.96 -11.65
N LYS A 131 -7.36 4.82 -10.37
CA LYS A 131 -7.01 5.93 -9.48
C LYS A 131 -5.77 5.55 -8.68
N ILE A 132 -4.83 6.46 -8.58
CA ILE A 132 -3.64 6.34 -7.74
C ILE A 132 -3.69 7.42 -6.68
N ILE A 133 -3.60 7.03 -5.42
CA ILE A 133 -3.60 7.92 -4.27
C ILE A 133 -2.28 7.74 -3.54
N ASN A 134 -1.50 8.81 -3.44
CA ASN A 134 -0.27 8.84 -2.68
C ASN A 134 -0.51 9.56 -1.36
N ILE A 135 -0.30 8.87 -0.24
CA ILE A 135 -0.41 9.46 1.09
C ILE A 135 0.90 10.18 1.37
N SER A 136 0.81 11.49 1.51
CA SER A 136 1.91 12.38 1.85
C SER A 136 1.79 12.86 3.30
N SER A 137 2.51 13.90 3.65
CA SER A 137 2.51 14.49 4.98
C SER A 137 2.50 16.01 4.89
N VAL A 138 1.97 16.68 5.91
CA VAL A 138 2.11 18.12 6.10
C VAL A 138 3.59 18.55 6.13
N TRP A 139 4.49 17.68 6.59
CA TRP A 139 5.94 17.90 6.58
C TRP A 139 6.55 17.99 5.18
N GLY A 140 5.81 17.63 4.14
CA GLY A 140 6.19 17.87 2.74
C GLY A 140 6.02 19.32 2.30
N ASN A 141 5.24 20.11 3.03
CA ASN A 141 4.94 21.50 2.72
C ASN A 141 5.60 22.50 3.68
N VAL A 142 5.89 22.06 4.90
CA VAL A 142 6.51 22.88 5.94
C VAL A 142 7.62 22.10 6.62
N GLY A 143 8.62 22.79 7.15
CA GLY A 143 9.68 22.16 7.95
C GLY A 143 9.11 21.56 9.24
N ALA A 144 9.73 20.47 9.68
CA ALA A 144 9.44 19.83 10.95
C ALA A 144 10.21 20.50 12.08
#